data_0a0b661b53ce6d4ecfd58dd2a9e8b034
#
_entry.id   0a0b661b53ce6d4ecfd58dd2a9e8b034
#
_cell.length_a   1.000
_cell.length_b   1.000
_cell.length_c   1.000
_cell.angle_alpha   90.00
_cell.angle_beta   90.00
_cell.angle_gamma   90.00
#
_symmetry.space_group_name_H-M   'P 1'
#
loop_
_entity.id
_entity.type
_entity.pdbx_description
1 polymer ?
#
loop_
_entity_poly.entity_id
_entity_poly.type
_entity_poly.pdbx_seq_one_letter_code
_entity_poly.pdbx_strand_id
1 'polypeptide(L)'
;DQADPPEVSKANSDESAVVWYNLRSTNLNTMELTDYAERVLVDRLSIVDGVARVQIGGGRRYAMKVFLDRNAMAARGITVNDVEQVIRAENVELPAGEVESTDRNFEVRVARTFLTPDDFAALTVAIGDNGYLVRLGEIAHVELTAEDDETEFRGDGVNMIGLGIVKQSKANTLDVARA
;
A
#
# COMPACT_ATOMS: atom_id res chain seq x y z
N ASP A 1 -4.09 -24.77 -5.37
CA ASP A 1 -4.98 -23.96 -4.51
C ASP A 1 -4.61 -24.25 -3.07
N GLN A 2 -3.71 -23.46 -2.50
CA GLN A 2 -3.53 -23.42 -1.04
C GLN A 2 -4.51 -22.35 -0.54
N ALA A 3 -5.57 -22.80 0.12
CA ALA A 3 -6.44 -21.92 0.86
C ALA A 3 -5.65 -21.29 2.02
N ASP A 4 -5.80 -20.01 2.23
CA ASP A 4 -5.22 -19.34 3.39
C ASP A 4 -5.74 -20.01 4.68
N PRO A 5 -4.90 -20.14 5.72
CA PRO A 5 -5.33 -20.74 6.97
C PRO A 5 -6.50 -19.92 7.55
N PRO A 6 -7.52 -20.58 8.15
CA PRO A 6 -8.67 -19.87 8.70
C PRO A 6 -8.22 -18.93 9.81
N GLU A 7 -8.54 -17.65 9.67
CA GLU A 7 -8.31 -16.65 10.69
C GLU A 7 -9.51 -16.60 11.65
N VAL A 8 -9.27 -16.89 12.93
CA VAL A 8 -10.29 -16.80 13.96
C VAL A 8 -10.10 -15.47 14.72
N SER A 9 -10.96 -14.49 14.45
CA SER A 9 -11.00 -13.24 15.19
C SER A 9 -12.21 -13.18 16.13
N LYS A 10 -12.04 -12.63 17.32
CA LYS A 10 -13.14 -12.38 18.23
C LYS A 10 -13.88 -11.13 17.76
N ALA A 11 -15.10 -11.29 17.27
CA ALA A 11 -15.96 -10.15 16.92
C ALA A 11 -16.31 -9.37 18.19
N ASN A 12 -15.91 -8.10 18.25
CA ASN A 12 -16.27 -7.18 19.31
C ASN A 12 -17.24 -6.14 18.73
N SER A 13 -18.40 -5.95 19.37
CA SER A 13 -19.39 -4.96 18.93
C SER A 13 -18.85 -3.52 18.95
N ASP A 14 -17.83 -3.26 19.76
CA ASP A 14 -17.17 -1.95 19.87
C ASP A 14 -16.22 -1.66 18.68
N GLU A 15 -15.98 -2.62 17.81
CA GLU A 15 -15.14 -2.47 16.62
C GLU A 15 -15.90 -2.00 15.37
N SER A 16 -17.23 -1.90 15.48
CA SER A 16 -18.07 -1.41 14.39
C SER A 16 -18.02 0.11 14.28
N ALA A 17 -17.99 0.61 13.04
CA ALA A 17 -18.09 2.04 12.80
C ALA A 17 -19.45 2.59 13.25
N VAL A 18 -19.45 3.68 14.00
CA VAL A 18 -20.66 4.35 14.49
C VAL A 18 -21.24 5.33 13.47
N VAL A 19 -20.40 5.82 12.57
CA VAL A 19 -20.75 6.73 11.46
C VAL A 19 -19.97 6.32 10.23
N TRP A 20 -20.63 6.39 9.06
CA TRP A 20 -19.99 6.24 7.77
C TRP A 20 -20.16 7.50 6.94
N TYR A 21 -19.07 8.03 6.44
CA TYR A 21 -19.06 9.13 5.48
C TYR A 21 -18.70 8.58 4.10
N ASN A 22 -19.44 9.00 3.08
CA ASN A 22 -19.12 8.66 1.70
C ASN A 22 -18.30 9.79 1.08
N LEU A 23 -17.11 9.47 0.61
CA LEU A 23 -16.23 10.41 -0.06
C LEU A 23 -16.22 10.13 -1.55
N ARG A 24 -16.53 11.14 -2.34
CA ARG A 24 -16.50 11.10 -3.81
C ARG A 24 -15.80 12.34 -4.35
N SER A 25 -15.21 12.20 -5.52
CA SER A 25 -14.61 13.30 -6.25
C SER A 25 -14.96 13.19 -7.73
N THR A 26 -15.06 14.34 -8.40
CA THR A 26 -15.18 14.43 -9.86
C THR A 26 -13.83 14.53 -10.55
N ASN A 27 -12.78 14.86 -9.79
CA ASN A 27 -11.44 15.17 -10.32
C ASN A 27 -10.39 14.12 -9.94
N LEU A 28 -10.64 13.32 -8.89
CA LEU A 28 -9.75 12.28 -8.39
C LEU A 28 -10.33 10.92 -8.71
N ASN A 29 -9.50 10.02 -9.21
CA ASN A 29 -9.87 8.61 -9.31
C ASN A 29 -9.88 7.93 -7.92
N THR A 30 -10.34 6.68 -7.84
CA THR A 30 -10.49 5.98 -6.56
C THR A 30 -9.16 5.80 -5.82
N MET A 31 -8.05 5.58 -6.52
CA MET A 31 -6.72 5.43 -5.90
C MET A 31 -6.22 6.76 -5.33
N GLU A 32 -6.32 7.84 -6.10
CA GLU A 32 -5.97 9.20 -5.67
C GLU A 32 -6.83 9.64 -4.48
N LEU A 33 -8.12 9.30 -4.52
CA LEU A 33 -9.06 9.60 -3.45
C LEU A 33 -8.73 8.82 -2.17
N THR A 34 -8.31 7.56 -2.30
CA THR A 34 -7.86 6.71 -1.19
C THR A 34 -6.59 7.28 -0.56
N ASP A 35 -5.60 7.61 -1.38
CA ASP A 35 -4.34 8.20 -0.93
C ASP A 35 -4.56 9.55 -0.22
N TYR A 36 -5.43 10.40 -0.75
CA TYR A 36 -5.84 11.63 -0.09
C TYR A 36 -6.52 11.37 1.26
N ALA A 37 -7.43 10.39 1.30
CA ALA A 37 -8.14 10.04 2.53
C ALA A 37 -7.18 9.50 3.59
N GLU A 38 -6.24 8.62 3.24
CA GLU A 38 -5.25 8.07 4.15
C GLU A 38 -4.33 9.16 4.73
N ARG A 39 -3.79 10.02 3.88
CA ARG A 39 -2.80 11.04 4.32
C ARG A 39 -3.39 12.26 5.00
N VAL A 40 -4.64 12.60 4.71
CA VAL A 40 -5.22 13.86 5.19
C VAL A 40 -6.41 13.65 6.10
N LEU A 41 -7.38 12.81 5.67
CA LEU A 41 -8.63 12.70 6.39
C LEU A 41 -8.54 11.75 7.58
N VAL A 42 -7.85 10.61 7.43
CA VAL A 42 -7.66 9.64 8.53
C VAL A 42 -6.94 10.30 9.68
N ASP A 43 -5.85 11.03 9.43
CA ASP A 43 -5.10 11.72 10.47
C ASP A 43 -5.97 12.76 11.20
N ARG A 44 -6.70 13.60 10.44
CA ARG A 44 -7.56 14.64 11.02
C ARG A 44 -8.73 14.09 11.83
N LEU A 45 -9.34 13.00 11.36
CA LEU A 45 -10.47 12.39 12.04
C LEU A 45 -10.02 11.56 13.25
N SER A 46 -8.81 11.02 13.23
CA SER A 46 -8.25 10.23 14.34
C SER A 46 -7.93 11.06 15.59
N ILE A 47 -7.71 12.37 15.45
CA ILE A 47 -7.47 13.27 16.60
C ILE A 47 -8.75 13.78 17.28
N VAL A 48 -9.92 13.47 16.72
CA VAL A 48 -11.21 13.85 17.31
C VAL A 48 -11.44 13.06 18.59
N ASP A 49 -11.86 13.74 19.65
CA ASP A 49 -12.12 13.12 20.96
C ASP A 49 -13.14 11.98 20.86
N GLY A 50 -12.77 10.84 21.45
CA GLY A 50 -13.61 9.64 21.42
C GLY A 50 -13.50 8.77 20.18
N VAL A 51 -12.75 9.17 19.16
CA VAL A 51 -12.42 8.33 18.01
C VAL A 51 -11.30 7.37 18.38
N ALA A 52 -11.48 6.07 18.12
CA ALA A 52 -10.46 5.06 18.28
C ALA A 52 -9.64 4.85 17.00
N ARG A 53 -10.33 4.79 15.86
CA ARG A 53 -9.71 4.63 14.54
C ARG A 53 -10.68 5.02 13.43
N VAL A 54 -10.13 5.29 12.26
CA VAL A 54 -10.87 5.50 11.03
C VAL A 54 -10.61 4.33 10.08
N GLN A 55 -11.67 3.76 9.52
CA GLN A 55 -11.60 2.67 8.54
C GLN A 55 -11.92 3.21 7.16
N ILE A 56 -11.21 2.74 6.14
CA ILE A 56 -11.52 3.04 4.74
C ILE A 56 -12.19 1.80 4.13
N GLY A 57 -13.39 1.98 3.60
CA GLY A 57 -14.12 0.95 2.86
C GLY A 57 -14.12 1.26 1.36
N GLY A 58 -13.89 0.25 0.52
CA GLY A 58 -13.84 0.40 -0.93
C GLY A 58 -12.67 1.23 -1.45
N GLY A 59 -11.67 1.49 -0.61
CA GLY A 59 -10.45 2.18 -1.01
C GLY A 59 -9.57 1.27 -1.88
N ARG A 60 -8.82 1.90 -2.80
CA ARG A 60 -7.86 1.23 -3.66
C ARG A 60 -6.50 1.87 -3.46
N ARG A 61 -5.57 1.11 -2.88
CA ARG A 61 -4.19 1.55 -2.69
C ARG A 61 -3.40 1.36 -3.96
N TYR A 62 -2.39 2.20 -4.15
CA TYR A 62 -1.42 1.99 -5.20
C TYR A 62 -0.51 0.81 -4.89
N ALA A 63 -0.28 -0.04 -5.89
CA ALA A 63 0.73 -1.09 -5.85
C ALA A 63 1.54 -1.11 -7.14
N MET A 64 2.84 -1.43 -7.02
CA MET A 64 3.68 -1.71 -8.16
C MET A 64 3.49 -3.17 -8.54
N LYS A 65 2.79 -3.44 -9.66
CA LYS A 65 2.58 -4.80 -10.17
C LYS A 65 3.63 -5.13 -11.22
N VAL A 66 4.23 -6.31 -11.08
CA VAL A 66 5.25 -6.84 -11.98
C VAL A 66 4.67 -8.08 -12.66
N PHE A 67 4.38 -7.99 -13.94
CA PHE A 67 3.84 -9.08 -14.74
C PHE A 67 4.98 -9.79 -15.49
N LEU A 68 5.33 -10.98 -15.04
CA LEU A 68 6.47 -11.74 -15.56
C LEU A 68 6.15 -12.41 -16.90
N ASP A 69 7.03 -12.24 -17.88
CA ASP A 69 6.99 -12.97 -19.16
C ASP A 69 7.76 -14.28 -19.03
N ARG A 70 7.02 -15.39 -18.96
CA ARG A 70 7.59 -16.75 -18.82
C ARG A 70 8.54 -17.12 -19.96
N ASN A 71 8.25 -16.69 -21.18
CA ASN A 71 9.07 -17.02 -22.34
C ASN A 71 10.40 -16.24 -22.31
N ALA A 72 10.33 -14.95 -21.99
CA ALA A 72 11.50 -14.11 -21.87
C ALA A 72 12.42 -14.56 -20.72
N MET A 73 11.82 -15.00 -19.59
CA MET A 73 12.55 -15.57 -18.44
C MET A 73 13.22 -16.88 -18.81
N ALA A 74 12.48 -17.82 -19.42
CA ALA A 74 13.02 -19.12 -19.83
C ALA A 74 14.17 -18.98 -20.83
N ALA A 75 14.08 -18.06 -21.78
CA ALA A 75 15.14 -17.80 -22.76
C ALA A 75 16.44 -17.31 -22.11
N ARG A 76 16.38 -16.79 -20.88
CA ARG A 76 17.53 -16.24 -20.13
C ARG A 76 17.90 -17.09 -18.90
N GLY A 77 17.21 -18.21 -18.70
CA GLY A 77 17.43 -19.09 -17.54
C GLY A 77 17.10 -18.47 -16.17
N ILE A 78 16.23 -17.46 -16.17
CA ILE A 78 15.84 -16.72 -14.94
C ILE A 78 14.56 -17.35 -14.37
N THR A 79 14.55 -17.57 -13.05
CA THR A 79 13.40 -18.09 -12.33
C THR A 79 12.61 -17.00 -11.61
N VAL A 80 11.37 -17.28 -11.20
CA VAL A 80 10.55 -16.36 -10.38
C VAL A 80 11.26 -16.04 -9.06
N ASN A 81 11.93 -17.02 -8.46
CA ASN A 81 12.66 -16.82 -7.20
C ASN A 81 13.83 -15.81 -7.35
N ASP A 82 14.51 -15.83 -8.50
CA ASP A 82 15.60 -14.87 -8.74
C ASP A 82 15.04 -13.44 -8.79
N VAL A 83 13.92 -13.25 -9.48
CA VAL A 83 13.23 -11.95 -9.54
C VAL A 83 12.76 -11.51 -8.16
N GLU A 84 12.12 -12.42 -7.40
CA GLU A 84 11.63 -12.12 -6.06
C GLU A 84 12.76 -11.72 -5.11
N GLN A 85 13.88 -12.44 -5.12
CA GLN A 85 15.03 -12.13 -4.29
C GLN A 85 15.60 -10.73 -4.59
N VAL A 86 15.71 -10.37 -5.86
CA VAL A 86 16.22 -9.06 -6.25
C VAL A 86 15.26 -7.96 -5.82
N ILE A 87 13.96 -8.10 -6.07
CA ILE A 87 12.96 -7.11 -5.65
C ILE A 87 12.96 -6.95 -4.13
N ARG A 88 13.05 -8.05 -3.38
CA ARG A 88 13.13 -8.00 -1.91
C ARG A 88 14.41 -7.31 -1.42
N ALA A 89 15.55 -7.62 -2.03
CA ALA A 89 16.84 -7.04 -1.65
C ALA A 89 16.90 -5.53 -1.89
N GLU A 90 16.33 -5.07 -3.00
CA GLU A 90 16.36 -3.66 -3.39
C GLU A 90 15.24 -2.82 -2.76
N ASN A 91 14.14 -3.47 -2.31
CA ASN A 91 13.00 -2.78 -1.69
C ASN A 91 13.09 -2.71 -0.14
N VAL A 92 14.27 -2.93 0.42
CA VAL A 92 14.50 -2.82 1.87
C VAL A 92 14.94 -1.40 2.23
N GLU A 93 14.20 -0.76 3.13
CA GLU A 93 14.69 0.44 3.82
C GLU A 93 15.74 0.00 4.84
N LEU A 94 17.03 0.16 4.50
CA LEU A 94 18.10 -0.09 5.45
C LEU A 94 18.35 1.18 6.28
N PRO A 95 18.38 1.09 7.61
CA PRO A 95 18.89 2.18 8.42
C PRO A 95 20.37 2.38 8.07
N ALA A 96 20.71 3.56 7.55
CA ALA A 96 22.09 3.87 7.13
C ALA A 96 23.03 4.18 8.31
N GLY A 97 22.52 4.09 9.55
CA GLY A 97 23.26 4.34 10.78
C GLY A 97 22.73 5.55 11.55
N GLU A 98 23.27 5.74 12.73
CA GLU A 98 23.04 6.93 13.56
C GLU A 98 24.22 7.89 13.43
N VAL A 99 23.92 9.16 13.26
CA VAL A 99 24.91 10.23 13.43
C VAL A 99 24.77 10.75 14.86
N GLU A 100 25.66 10.32 15.74
CA GLU A 100 25.74 10.84 17.11
C GLU A 100 26.37 12.24 17.11
N SER A 101 25.63 13.20 17.59
CA SER A 101 26.12 14.54 17.91
C SER A 101 25.90 14.80 19.39
N THR A 102 26.73 15.67 19.98
CA THR A 102 26.65 16.03 21.40
C THR A 102 25.32 16.55 21.87
N ASP A 103 24.47 17.04 20.95
CA ASP A 103 23.18 17.66 21.28
C ASP A 103 21.96 16.98 20.64
N ARG A 104 22.14 16.15 19.60
CA ARG A 104 21.04 15.47 18.89
C ARG A 104 21.51 14.20 18.18
N ASN A 105 20.75 13.14 18.30
CA ASN A 105 20.91 11.94 17.49
C ASN A 105 20.01 12.03 16.25
N PHE A 106 20.61 11.83 15.08
CA PHE A 106 19.88 11.76 13.80
C PHE A 106 19.93 10.33 13.28
N GLU A 107 18.76 9.71 13.14
CA GLU A 107 18.63 8.46 12.40
C GLU A 107 18.68 8.78 10.90
N VAL A 108 19.70 8.28 10.22
CA VAL A 108 19.79 8.42 8.75
C VAL A 108 19.09 7.22 8.12
N ARG A 109 18.05 7.49 7.32
CA ARG A 109 17.37 6.49 6.50
C ARG A 109 17.73 6.71 5.04
N VAL A 110 18.12 5.64 4.36
CA VAL A 110 18.27 5.69 2.90
C VAL A 110 16.86 5.70 2.30
N ALA A 111 16.54 6.74 1.54
CA ALA A 111 15.29 6.83 0.81
C ALA A 111 15.20 5.67 -0.21
N ARG A 112 14.00 5.14 -0.42
CA ARG A 112 13.74 4.15 -1.47
C ARG A 112 14.18 4.71 -2.81
N THR A 113 14.99 3.96 -3.54
CA THR A 113 15.51 4.38 -4.85
C THR A 113 14.48 4.15 -5.95
N PHE A 114 13.56 3.19 -5.75
CA PHE A 114 12.61 2.74 -6.78
C PHE A 114 11.20 3.23 -6.43
N LEU A 115 10.74 4.28 -7.14
CA LEU A 115 9.43 4.90 -6.91
C LEU A 115 8.52 4.80 -8.13
N THR A 116 9.09 4.64 -9.33
CA THR A 116 8.33 4.62 -10.58
C THR A 116 8.43 3.25 -11.27
N PRO A 117 7.49 2.90 -12.17
CA PRO A 117 7.60 1.68 -12.99
C PRO A 117 8.91 1.58 -13.75
N ASP A 118 9.44 2.72 -14.24
CA ASP A 118 10.70 2.77 -14.98
C ASP A 118 11.90 2.44 -14.08
N ASP A 119 11.89 2.90 -12.82
CA ASP A 119 12.93 2.54 -11.85
C ASP A 119 12.95 1.04 -11.61
N PHE A 120 11.79 0.42 -11.41
CA PHE A 120 11.67 -1.03 -11.25
C PHE A 120 12.08 -1.78 -12.52
N ALA A 121 11.68 -1.31 -13.69
CA ALA A 121 12.06 -1.91 -14.96
C ALA A 121 13.59 -1.88 -15.20
N ALA A 122 14.28 -0.89 -14.64
CA ALA A 122 15.73 -0.76 -14.71
C ALA A 122 16.51 -1.67 -13.76
N LEU A 123 15.85 -2.33 -12.80
CA LEU A 123 16.47 -3.28 -11.86
C LEU A 123 17.22 -4.39 -12.58
N THR A 124 18.47 -4.65 -12.18
CA THR A 124 19.26 -5.77 -12.72
C THR A 124 18.88 -7.05 -12.00
N VAL A 125 18.29 -7.99 -12.72
CA VAL A 125 17.83 -9.28 -12.16
C VAL A 125 18.92 -10.36 -12.25
N ALA A 126 19.71 -10.33 -13.31
CA ALA A 126 20.78 -11.32 -13.53
C ALA A 126 21.92 -10.73 -14.34
N ILE A 127 23.08 -11.40 -14.28
CA ILE A 127 24.23 -11.12 -15.14
C ILE A 127 24.43 -12.36 -16.01
N GLY A 128 24.30 -12.19 -17.33
CA GLY A 128 24.54 -13.26 -18.29
C GLY A 128 26.04 -13.61 -18.42
N ASP A 129 26.33 -14.74 -19.06
CA ASP A 129 27.68 -15.31 -19.20
C ASP A 129 28.69 -14.37 -19.87
N ASN A 130 28.22 -13.42 -20.68
CA ASN A 130 29.02 -12.42 -21.37
C ASN A 130 29.12 -11.08 -20.61
N GLY A 131 28.66 -11.02 -19.36
CA GLY A 131 28.62 -9.79 -18.56
C GLY A 131 27.44 -8.87 -18.90
N TYR A 132 26.49 -9.31 -19.72
CA TYR A 132 25.27 -8.55 -20.04
C TYR A 132 24.33 -8.49 -18.83
N LEU A 133 23.91 -7.28 -18.45
CA LEU A 133 22.97 -7.06 -17.35
C LEU A 133 21.53 -7.25 -17.81
N VAL A 134 20.86 -8.30 -17.37
CA VAL A 134 19.45 -8.53 -17.66
C VAL A 134 18.62 -7.68 -16.73
N ARG A 135 17.84 -6.76 -17.29
CA ARG A 135 16.96 -5.87 -16.55
C ARG A 135 15.56 -6.46 -16.40
N LEU A 136 14.87 -6.07 -15.33
CA LEU A 136 13.51 -6.53 -15.06
C LEU A 136 12.55 -6.20 -16.22
N GLY A 137 12.65 -5.03 -16.82
CA GLY A 137 11.82 -4.62 -17.98
C GLY A 137 12.02 -5.46 -19.24
N GLU A 138 13.08 -6.30 -19.32
CA GLU A 138 13.29 -7.23 -20.44
C GLU A 138 12.55 -8.56 -20.27
N ILE A 139 12.12 -8.87 -19.05
CA ILE A 139 11.47 -10.13 -18.68
C ILE A 139 10.12 -9.91 -17.98
N ALA A 140 9.72 -8.65 -17.79
CA ALA A 140 8.48 -8.29 -17.13
C ALA A 140 7.93 -6.97 -17.66
N HIS A 141 6.62 -6.81 -17.55
CA HIS A 141 5.95 -5.51 -17.63
C HIS A 141 5.69 -4.99 -16.21
N VAL A 142 6.07 -3.74 -15.96
CA VAL A 142 5.90 -3.10 -14.65
C VAL A 142 4.92 -1.95 -14.79
N GLU A 143 3.91 -1.91 -13.91
CA GLU A 143 2.95 -0.82 -13.87
C GLU A 143 2.54 -0.45 -12.44
N LEU A 144 2.22 0.83 -12.24
CA LEU A 144 1.62 1.33 -11.02
C LEU A 144 0.11 1.30 -11.15
N THR A 145 -0.53 0.40 -10.43
CA THR A 145 -1.98 0.17 -10.52
C THR A 145 -2.59 -0.08 -9.13
N ALA A 146 -3.88 -0.43 -9.07
CA ALA A 146 -4.51 -0.74 -7.81
C ALA A 146 -3.98 -2.08 -7.24
N GLU A 147 -3.74 -2.13 -5.93
CA GLU A 147 -3.35 -3.34 -5.20
C GLU A 147 -4.40 -4.44 -5.36
N ASP A 148 -5.67 -4.07 -5.18
CA ASP A 148 -6.85 -4.93 -5.34
C ASP A 148 -7.85 -4.26 -6.29
N ASP A 149 -8.27 -4.99 -7.32
CA ASP A 149 -9.26 -4.56 -8.31
C ASP A 149 -10.64 -5.16 -8.05
N GLU A 150 -10.76 -6.08 -7.09
CA GLU A 150 -11.99 -6.83 -6.83
C GLU A 150 -12.98 -6.04 -5.95
N THR A 151 -12.49 -5.10 -5.15
CA THR A 151 -13.33 -4.33 -4.24
C THR A 151 -13.81 -3.03 -4.89
N GLU A 152 -15.12 -2.88 -5.02
CA GLU A 152 -15.76 -1.64 -5.44
C GLU A 152 -16.80 -1.17 -4.42
N PHE A 153 -16.75 0.12 -4.09
CA PHE A 153 -17.77 0.77 -3.30
C PHE A 153 -18.49 1.83 -4.15
N ARG A 154 -19.79 1.65 -4.36
CA ARG A 154 -20.62 2.53 -5.18
C ARG A 154 -21.82 3.05 -4.38
N GLY A 155 -22.14 4.32 -4.58
CA GLY A 155 -23.40 4.91 -4.15
C GLY A 155 -24.00 5.73 -5.29
N ASP A 156 -25.28 5.55 -5.55
CA ASP A 156 -26.00 6.20 -6.66
C ASP A 156 -25.34 5.98 -8.04
N GLY A 157 -24.71 4.82 -8.24
CA GLY A 157 -24.02 4.48 -9.48
C GLY A 157 -22.64 5.12 -9.67
N VAL A 158 -22.14 5.88 -8.69
CA VAL A 158 -20.84 6.56 -8.73
C VAL A 158 -19.86 5.83 -7.81
N ASN A 159 -18.61 5.66 -8.29
CA ASN A 159 -17.54 5.13 -7.46
C ASN A 159 -17.19 6.12 -6.35
N MET A 160 -17.07 5.61 -5.13
CA MET A 160 -16.74 6.38 -3.94
C MET A 160 -15.93 5.52 -2.96
N ILE A 161 -15.45 6.12 -1.90
CA ILE A 161 -14.88 5.40 -0.76
C ILE A 161 -15.68 5.74 0.50
N GLY A 162 -15.74 4.78 1.43
CA GLY A 162 -16.37 4.97 2.73
C GLY A 162 -15.33 5.28 3.80
N LEU A 163 -15.61 6.24 4.67
CA LEU A 163 -14.83 6.49 5.89
C LEU A 163 -15.69 6.10 7.09
N GLY A 164 -15.32 4.99 7.75
CA GLY A 164 -15.99 4.48 8.93
C GLY A 164 -15.31 4.96 10.21
N ILE A 165 -16.02 5.67 11.05
CA ILE A 165 -15.51 6.16 12.33
C ILE A 165 -15.80 5.12 13.41
N VAL A 166 -14.77 4.55 13.99
CA VAL A 166 -14.86 3.63 15.14
C VAL A 166 -14.58 4.42 16.41
N LYS A 167 -15.53 4.36 17.36
CA LYS A 167 -15.39 5.05 18.64
C LYS A 167 -14.53 4.27 19.64
N GLN A 168 -13.97 4.97 20.61
CA GLN A 168 -13.39 4.33 21.79
C GLN A 168 -14.49 3.66 22.61
N SER A 169 -14.19 2.53 23.26
CA SER A 169 -15.17 1.73 24.00
C SER A 169 -15.96 2.53 25.04
N LYS A 170 -15.31 3.53 25.68
CA LYS A 170 -15.94 4.38 26.71
C LYS A 170 -16.56 5.67 26.18
N ALA A 171 -16.40 5.97 24.87
CA ALA A 171 -16.92 7.19 24.28
C ALA A 171 -18.43 7.08 24.01
N ASN A 172 -19.13 8.22 24.12
CA ASN A 172 -20.54 8.31 23.75
C ASN A 172 -20.66 8.44 22.22
N THR A 173 -21.49 7.59 21.64
CA THR A 173 -21.71 7.55 20.18
C THR A 173 -22.22 8.89 19.62
N LEU A 174 -23.12 9.57 20.33
CA LEU A 174 -23.71 10.84 19.89
C LEU A 174 -22.69 11.98 19.94
N ASP A 175 -21.81 11.97 20.92
CA ASP A 175 -20.78 13.01 21.06
C ASP A 175 -19.75 12.86 19.95
N VAL A 176 -19.29 11.64 19.67
CA VAL A 176 -18.36 11.35 18.55
C VAL A 176 -18.98 11.68 17.19
N ALA A 177 -20.28 11.45 17.01
CA ALA A 177 -20.95 11.74 15.73
C ALA A 177 -21.19 13.25 15.50
N ARG A 178 -21.12 14.08 16.57
CA ARG A 178 -21.32 15.54 16.49
C ARG A 178 -20.04 16.34 16.46
N ALA A 179 -18.92 15.74 16.87
CA ALA A 179 -17.61 16.36 16.89
C ALA A 179 -16.99 16.44 15.49
#